data_97e2556a035ce54b635c480c4c69e399
#
_entry.id   97e2556a035ce54b635c480c4c69e399
#
_cell.length_a   1.000
_cell.length_b   1.000
_cell.length_c   1.000
_cell.angle_alpha   90.00
_cell.angle_beta   90.00
_cell.angle_gamma   90.00
#
_symmetry.space_group_name_H-M   'P 1'
#
loop_
_entity.id
_entity.type
_entity.pdbx_description
1 polymer ?
#
loop_
_entity_poly.entity_id
_entity_poly.type
_entity_poly.pdbx_seq_one_letter_code
_entity_poly.pdbx_strand_id
1 'polypeptide(L)'
;QTCALPISIRPLFPDEFKNEVQVLPTVISYDKENEADILSIIASSAALAISGMPFMGPVGASRVGFIKGEYVLNPTKAQLKDSKLDLVVAGTKDAVLMVESEASGLTEEEMLNAVKFGHEGFVPVIEMIEDLAKECKKPDWVVEKKDLSEVKNKLENEFAEELKKRSEEHTSELQSPMY
;
A
#
# COMPACT_ATOMS: atom_id res chain seq x y z
N GLN A 1 -11.10 -9.01 -8.76
CA GLN A 1 -10.80 -9.08 -7.30
C GLN A 1 -9.44 -8.47 -7.11
N THR A 2 -9.39 -7.26 -6.61
CA THR A 2 -8.12 -6.57 -6.35
C THR A 2 -7.46 -7.16 -5.11
N CYS A 3 -6.33 -7.84 -5.27
CA CYS A 3 -5.44 -8.23 -4.17
C CYS A 3 -4.81 -7.00 -3.47
N ALA A 4 -4.93 -5.83 -4.07
CA ALA A 4 -4.35 -4.57 -3.62
C ALA A 4 -4.75 -4.19 -2.18
N LEU A 5 -6.02 -4.31 -1.82
CA LEU A 5 -6.53 -3.89 -0.52
C LEU A 5 -5.90 -4.66 0.67
N PRO A 6 -5.89 -6.01 0.71
CA PRO A 6 -5.29 -6.73 1.81
C PRO A 6 -3.76 -6.58 1.87
N ILE A 7 -3.10 -6.48 0.72
CA ILE A 7 -1.64 -6.29 0.66
C ILE A 7 -1.24 -4.94 1.27
N SER A 8 -2.00 -3.88 0.99
CA SER A 8 -1.71 -2.53 1.47
C SER A 8 -2.08 -2.30 2.93
N ILE A 9 -3.12 -2.97 3.45
CA ILE A 9 -3.68 -2.70 4.79
C ILE A 9 -3.07 -3.60 5.86
N ARG A 10 -2.87 -4.91 5.55
CA ARG A 10 -2.44 -5.89 6.54
C ARG A 10 -1.12 -5.55 7.24
N PRO A 11 -0.06 -5.08 6.55
CA PRO A 11 1.21 -4.74 7.18
C PRO A 11 1.13 -3.56 8.17
N LEU A 12 0.04 -2.80 8.14
CA LEU A 12 -0.15 -1.60 8.96
C LEU A 12 -0.90 -1.88 10.27
N PHE A 13 -1.09 -3.14 10.64
CA PHE A 13 -1.51 -3.50 11.97
C PHE A 13 -0.31 -4.01 12.77
N PRO A 14 -0.16 -3.61 14.05
CA PRO A 14 0.92 -4.10 14.88
C PRO A 14 0.77 -5.59 15.17
N ASP A 15 1.90 -6.29 15.30
CA ASP A 15 1.93 -7.74 15.54
C ASP A 15 1.19 -8.18 16.81
N GLU A 16 1.07 -7.30 17.78
CA GLU A 16 0.37 -7.54 19.04
C GLU A 16 -1.16 -7.53 18.88
N PHE A 17 -1.67 -6.90 17.81
CA PHE A 17 -3.09 -6.86 17.53
C PHE A 17 -3.55 -8.18 16.90
N LYS A 18 -4.20 -9.04 17.68
CA LYS A 18 -4.60 -10.38 17.28
C LYS A 18 -6.10 -10.52 16.92
N ASN A 19 -6.85 -9.44 16.97
CA ASN A 19 -8.26 -9.46 16.63
C ASN A 19 -8.44 -9.61 15.12
N GLU A 20 -9.47 -10.32 14.72
CA GLU A 20 -9.87 -10.38 13.31
C GLU A 20 -10.39 -9.03 12.84
N VAL A 21 -9.94 -8.61 11.66
CA VAL A 21 -10.41 -7.40 10.99
C VAL A 21 -11.05 -7.79 9.66
N GLN A 22 -12.29 -7.40 9.49
CA GLN A 22 -13.01 -7.59 8.24
C GLN A 22 -13.30 -6.24 7.60
N VAL A 23 -12.86 -6.06 6.35
CA VAL A 23 -13.08 -4.86 5.54
C VAL A 23 -13.93 -5.23 4.34
N LEU A 24 -15.13 -4.66 4.26
CA LEU A 24 -16.13 -4.95 3.23
C LEU A 24 -16.50 -3.68 2.45
N PRO A 25 -15.73 -3.30 1.42
CA PRO A 25 -16.11 -2.18 0.58
C PRO A 25 -17.32 -2.58 -0.30
N THR A 26 -18.33 -1.73 -0.31
CA THR A 26 -19.55 -1.92 -1.11
C THR A 26 -19.71 -0.75 -2.07
N VAL A 27 -19.75 -1.04 -3.36
CA VAL A 27 -20.01 -0.05 -4.41
C VAL A 27 -21.52 0.21 -4.46
N ILE A 28 -21.95 1.40 -4.06
CA ILE A 28 -23.36 1.79 -4.04
C ILE A 28 -23.80 2.59 -5.28
N SER A 29 -22.84 3.16 -6.01
CA SER A 29 -23.06 3.88 -7.26
C SER A 29 -21.85 3.73 -8.17
N TYR A 30 -22.05 3.57 -9.46
CA TYR A 30 -21.01 3.32 -10.43
C TYR A 30 -21.34 3.94 -11.79
N ASP A 31 -20.46 4.80 -12.29
CA ASP A 31 -20.61 5.53 -13.56
C ASP A 31 -20.22 4.71 -14.81
N LYS A 32 -19.59 3.54 -14.62
CA LYS A 32 -19.01 2.66 -15.65
C LYS A 32 -17.78 3.21 -16.39
N GLU A 33 -17.33 4.39 -16.04
CA GLU A 33 -16.14 5.05 -16.61
C GLU A 33 -14.92 4.94 -15.72
N ASN A 34 -15.09 5.08 -14.42
CA ASN A 34 -14.01 5.02 -13.44
C ASN A 34 -14.00 3.67 -12.69
N GLU A 35 -12.82 3.12 -12.45
CA GLU A 35 -12.71 1.88 -11.67
C GLU A 35 -12.94 2.15 -10.17
N ALA A 36 -13.64 1.22 -9.52
CA ALA A 36 -14.02 1.37 -8.11
C ALA A 36 -12.94 0.90 -7.12
N ASP A 37 -11.87 0.28 -7.60
CA ASP A 37 -10.81 -0.34 -6.78
C ASP A 37 -10.01 0.70 -5.98
N ILE A 38 -9.56 1.77 -6.62
CA ILE A 38 -8.83 2.87 -5.95
C ILE A 38 -9.71 3.50 -4.86
N LEU A 39 -10.97 3.79 -5.18
CA LEU A 39 -11.93 4.33 -4.21
C LEU A 39 -12.20 3.36 -3.05
N SER A 40 -12.19 2.06 -3.32
CA SER A 40 -12.36 1.02 -2.29
C SER A 40 -11.18 1.01 -1.31
N ILE A 41 -9.95 1.19 -1.80
CA ILE A 41 -8.76 1.29 -0.94
C ILE A 41 -8.84 2.56 -0.07
N ILE A 42 -9.14 3.70 -0.67
CA ILE A 42 -9.23 4.99 0.03
C ILE A 42 -10.35 4.96 1.09
N ALA A 43 -11.54 4.48 0.73
CA ALA A 43 -12.67 4.39 1.65
C ALA A 43 -12.38 3.44 2.82
N SER A 44 -11.74 2.31 2.56
CA SER A 44 -11.33 1.35 3.59
C SER A 44 -10.28 1.95 4.53
N SER A 45 -9.31 2.69 3.97
CA SER A 45 -8.29 3.39 4.73
C SER A 45 -8.90 4.46 5.65
N ALA A 46 -9.84 5.26 5.12
CA ALA A 46 -10.55 6.26 5.91
C ALA A 46 -11.38 5.62 7.04
N ALA A 47 -12.10 4.54 6.76
CA ALA A 47 -12.87 3.81 7.75
C ALA A 47 -11.99 3.26 8.88
N LEU A 48 -10.82 2.72 8.56
CA LEU A 48 -9.85 2.23 9.53
C LEU A 48 -9.26 3.38 10.35
N ALA A 49 -8.89 4.49 9.72
CA ALA A 49 -8.31 5.64 10.40
C ALA A 49 -9.24 6.25 11.47
N ILE A 50 -10.56 6.25 11.22
CA ILE A 50 -11.55 6.77 12.18
C ILE A 50 -12.07 5.72 13.17
N SER A 51 -11.74 4.44 13.00
CA SER A 51 -12.31 3.34 13.80
C SER A 51 -11.79 3.25 15.23
N GLY A 52 -10.62 3.84 15.51
CA GLY A 52 -9.90 3.68 16.77
C GLY A 52 -9.09 2.40 16.88
N MET A 53 -9.13 1.51 15.88
CA MET A 53 -8.24 0.35 15.83
C MET A 53 -6.78 0.80 15.68
N PRO A 54 -5.79 -0.02 16.12
CA PRO A 54 -4.37 0.33 16.06
C PRO A 54 -3.84 0.20 14.62
N PHE A 55 -4.33 1.05 13.73
CA PHE A 55 -3.97 1.11 12.33
C PHE A 55 -2.89 2.16 12.09
N MET A 56 -1.71 1.75 11.60
CA MET A 56 -0.54 2.60 11.36
C MET A 56 -0.57 3.31 9.99
N GLY A 57 -1.78 3.47 9.42
CA GLY A 57 -2.04 4.25 8.21
C GLY A 57 -2.30 5.72 8.54
N PRO A 58 -2.89 6.50 7.60
CA PRO A 58 -3.68 6.02 6.45
C PRO A 58 -2.89 5.56 5.23
N VAL A 59 -3.61 4.88 4.33
CA VAL A 59 -3.13 4.44 3.02
C VAL A 59 -3.84 5.25 1.94
N GLY A 60 -3.06 5.76 1.00
CA GLY A 60 -3.56 6.28 -0.26
C GLY A 60 -3.34 5.28 -1.40
N ALA A 61 -4.04 5.47 -2.48
CA ALA A 61 -3.84 4.73 -3.71
C ALA A 61 -4.16 5.59 -4.93
N SER A 62 -3.53 5.28 -6.05
CA SER A 62 -3.82 5.88 -7.35
C SER A 62 -3.57 4.88 -8.47
N ARG A 63 -4.20 5.13 -9.61
CA ARG A 63 -3.92 4.46 -10.87
C ARG A 63 -3.16 5.40 -11.78
N VAL A 64 -2.16 4.89 -12.48
CA VAL A 64 -1.35 5.68 -13.42
C VAL A 64 -1.40 5.03 -14.80
N GLY A 65 -1.81 5.78 -15.79
CA GLY A 65 -1.69 5.43 -17.21
C GLY A 65 -0.51 6.15 -17.87
N PHE A 66 -0.03 5.61 -19.01
CA PHE A 66 0.96 6.27 -19.86
C PHE A 66 0.44 6.37 -21.28
N ILE A 67 0.01 7.57 -21.68
CA ILE A 67 -0.73 7.82 -22.92
C ILE A 67 -0.01 8.90 -23.71
N LYS A 68 0.38 8.58 -24.95
CA LYS A 68 1.08 9.52 -25.86
C LYS A 68 2.34 10.18 -25.27
N GLY A 69 3.04 9.46 -24.36
CA GLY A 69 4.26 9.97 -23.72
C GLY A 69 4.03 10.75 -22.41
N GLU A 70 2.81 10.82 -21.91
CA GLU A 70 2.47 11.54 -20.68
C GLU A 70 1.84 10.61 -19.63
N TYR A 71 2.13 10.87 -18.36
CA TYR A 71 1.49 10.16 -17.24
C TYR A 71 0.11 10.77 -16.97
N VAL A 72 -0.87 9.91 -16.80
CA VAL A 72 -2.26 10.30 -16.49
C VAL A 72 -2.65 9.68 -15.16
N LEU A 73 -3.05 10.51 -14.20
CA LEU A 73 -3.51 10.05 -12.89
C LEU A 73 -4.98 9.64 -12.97
N ASN A 74 -5.29 8.46 -12.45
CA ASN A 74 -6.63 7.88 -12.43
C ASN A 74 -7.34 7.94 -13.80
N PRO A 75 -6.73 7.36 -14.86
CA PRO A 75 -7.31 7.37 -16.18
C PRO A 75 -8.65 6.62 -16.20
N THR A 76 -9.58 7.09 -17.03
CA THR A 76 -10.84 6.40 -17.27
C THR A 76 -10.62 5.08 -18.02
N LYS A 77 -11.61 4.17 -18.01
CA LYS A 77 -11.57 2.92 -18.79
C LYS A 77 -11.32 3.14 -20.27
N ALA A 78 -11.86 4.22 -20.83
CA ALA A 78 -11.63 4.56 -22.24
C ALA A 78 -10.17 4.95 -22.48
N GLN A 79 -9.60 5.74 -21.60
CA GLN A 79 -8.18 6.16 -21.66
C GLN A 79 -7.21 4.99 -21.46
N LEU A 80 -7.54 4.03 -20.58
CA LEU A 80 -6.70 2.85 -20.34
C LEU A 80 -6.53 1.97 -21.58
N LYS A 81 -7.51 1.94 -22.48
CA LYS A 81 -7.40 1.17 -23.75
C LYS A 81 -6.28 1.66 -24.65
N ASP A 82 -5.98 2.95 -24.61
CA ASP A 82 -4.92 3.59 -25.38
C ASP A 82 -3.61 3.74 -24.60
N SER A 83 -3.61 3.28 -23.34
CA SER A 83 -2.46 3.40 -22.45
C SER A 83 -1.46 2.25 -22.65
N LYS A 84 -0.16 2.57 -22.58
CA LYS A 84 0.93 1.59 -22.50
C LYS A 84 1.19 1.09 -21.09
N LEU A 85 0.54 1.68 -20.11
CA LEU A 85 0.71 1.38 -18.69
C LEU A 85 -0.65 1.36 -18.01
N ASP A 86 -0.91 0.32 -17.24
CA ASP A 86 -1.93 0.28 -16.21
C ASP A 86 -1.22 -0.06 -14.90
N LEU A 87 -0.99 0.95 -14.07
CA LEU A 87 -0.21 0.85 -12.84
C LEU A 87 -1.08 1.28 -11.66
N VAL A 88 -1.25 0.41 -10.69
CA VAL A 88 -1.84 0.73 -9.38
C VAL A 88 -0.72 0.86 -8.36
N VAL A 89 -0.67 2.00 -7.69
CA VAL A 89 0.26 2.29 -6.60
C VAL A 89 -0.53 2.56 -5.34
N ALA A 90 -0.14 1.92 -4.23
CA ALA A 90 -0.71 2.19 -2.92
C ALA A 90 0.38 2.27 -1.85
N GLY A 91 0.19 3.12 -0.87
CA GLY A 91 1.17 3.32 0.18
C GLY A 91 0.76 4.33 1.24
N THR A 92 1.68 4.58 2.15
CA THR A 92 1.59 5.65 3.14
C THR A 92 2.18 6.94 2.57
N LYS A 93 2.17 8.00 3.36
CA LYS A 93 2.78 9.29 2.97
C LYS A 93 4.28 9.15 2.65
N ASP A 94 4.97 8.27 3.35
CA ASP A 94 6.44 8.16 3.32
C ASP A 94 6.94 6.97 2.50
N ALA A 95 6.08 6.01 2.18
CA ALA A 95 6.50 4.76 1.53
C ALA A 95 5.43 4.14 0.63
N VAL A 96 5.89 3.56 -0.47
CA VAL A 96 5.07 2.69 -1.34
C VAL A 96 5.01 1.30 -0.71
N LEU A 97 3.80 0.78 -0.53
CA LEU A 97 3.56 -0.56 0.04
C LEU A 97 3.22 -1.60 -1.02
N MET A 98 2.60 -1.16 -2.11
CA MET A 98 2.15 -2.05 -3.18
C MET A 98 2.27 -1.36 -4.54
N VAL A 99 2.74 -2.14 -5.50
CA VAL A 99 2.74 -1.79 -6.93
C VAL A 99 2.22 -3.00 -7.70
N GLU A 100 1.21 -2.80 -8.52
CA GLU A 100 0.67 -3.79 -9.45
C GLU A 100 0.58 -3.16 -10.82
N SER A 101 1.20 -3.76 -11.85
CA SER A 101 1.25 -3.13 -13.17
C SER A 101 1.18 -4.10 -14.33
N GLU A 102 0.54 -3.64 -15.42
CA GLU A 102 0.66 -4.17 -16.77
C GLU A 102 1.30 -3.09 -17.63
N ALA A 103 2.43 -3.40 -18.27
CA ALA A 103 3.18 -2.45 -19.08
C ALA A 103 3.58 -3.03 -20.43
N SER A 104 3.56 -2.20 -21.48
CA SER A 104 3.94 -2.55 -22.84
C SER A 104 5.12 -1.71 -23.32
N GLY A 105 6.35 -2.26 -23.24
CA GLY A 105 7.54 -1.66 -23.83
C GLY A 105 7.99 -0.36 -23.19
N LEU A 106 7.79 -0.19 -21.87
CA LEU A 106 8.30 0.93 -21.11
C LEU A 106 9.68 0.62 -20.52
N THR A 107 10.52 1.64 -20.39
CA THR A 107 11.82 1.55 -19.75
C THR A 107 11.70 1.52 -18.22
N GLU A 108 12.76 1.06 -17.53
CA GLU A 108 12.82 1.08 -16.06
C GLU A 108 12.66 2.50 -15.49
N GLU A 109 13.25 3.50 -16.17
CA GLU A 109 13.14 4.91 -15.77
C GLU A 109 11.69 5.41 -15.91
N GLU A 110 11.00 5.09 -16.99
CA GLU A 110 9.58 5.44 -17.18
C GLU A 110 8.71 4.76 -16.10
N MET A 111 8.98 3.50 -15.77
CA MET A 111 8.26 2.79 -14.70
C MET A 111 8.51 3.41 -13.33
N LEU A 112 9.76 3.74 -12.99
CA LEU A 112 10.09 4.40 -11.74
C LEU A 112 9.41 5.77 -11.61
N ASN A 113 9.41 6.55 -12.68
CA ASN A 113 8.75 7.85 -12.71
C ASN A 113 7.22 7.72 -12.60
N ALA A 114 6.62 6.68 -13.19
CA ALA A 114 5.20 6.37 -13.03
C ALA A 114 4.83 6.08 -11.57
N VAL A 115 5.65 5.28 -10.86
CA VAL A 115 5.44 4.98 -9.43
C VAL A 115 5.53 6.25 -8.59
N LYS A 116 6.54 7.10 -8.83
CA LYS A 116 6.68 8.40 -8.14
C LYS A 116 5.48 9.30 -8.39
N PHE A 117 5.06 9.42 -9.66
CA PHE A 117 3.90 10.22 -10.05
C PHE A 117 2.61 9.74 -9.37
N GLY A 118 2.41 8.43 -9.31
CA GLY A 118 1.27 7.84 -8.60
C GLY A 118 1.31 8.10 -7.09
N HIS A 119 2.49 7.94 -6.46
CA HIS A 119 2.67 8.22 -5.04
C HIS A 119 2.37 9.69 -4.71
N GLU A 120 2.97 10.62 -5.43
CA GLU A 120 2.70 12.06 -5.26
C GLU A 120 1.22 12.39 -5.48
N GLY A 121 0.57 11.68 -6.41
CA GLY A 121 -0.84 11.88 -6.74
C GLY A 121 -1.82 11.51 -5.63
N PHE A 122 -1.48 10.55 -4.75
CA PHE A 122 -2.38 10.17 -3.65
C PHE A 122 -2.02 10.80 -2.29
N VAL A 123 -0.87 11.45 -2.13
CA VAL A 123 -0.52 12.13 -0.87
C VAL A 123 -1.61 13.09 -0.39
N PRO A 124 -2.22 13.94 -1.24
CA PRO A 124 -3.32 14.81 -0.80
C PRO A 124 -4.54 14.05 -0.23
N VAL A 125 -4.79 12.84 -0.73
CA VAL A 125 -5.87 11.98 -0.22
C VAL A 125 -5.56 11.49 1.19
N ILE A 126 -4.30 11.16 1.47
CA ILE A 126 -3.85 10.78 2.81
C ILE A 126 -4.07 11.95 3.78
N GLU A 127 -3.67 13.16 3.40
CA GLU A 127 -3.87 14.38 4.21
C GLU A 127 -5.35 14.63 4.50
N MET A 128 -6.21 14.45 3.52
CA MET A 128 -7.66 14.55 3.70
C MET A 128 -8.20 13.50 4.70
N ILE A 129 -7.70 12.27 4.66
CA ILE A 129 -8.09 11.22 5.62
C ILE A 129 -7.57 11.54 7.02
N GLU A 130 -6.36 12.08 7.15
CA GLU A 130 -5.81 12.52 8.44
C GLU A 130 -6.65 13.64 9.05
N ASP A 131 -7.09 14.60 8.25
CA ASP A 131 -7.96 15.70 8.70
C ASP A 131 -9.33 15.17 9.13
N LEU A 132 -9.94 14.27 8.36
CA LEU A 132 -11.17 13.59 8.75
C LEU A 132 -11.01 12.83 10.09
N ALA A 133 -9.89 12.14 10.27
CA ALA A 133 -9.62 11.42 11.51
C ALA A 133 -9.48 12.35 12.72
N LYS A 134 -8.92 13.54 12.57
CA LYS A 134 -8.86 14.54 13.65
C LYS A 134 -10.24 14.94 14.17
N GLU A 135 -11.25 14.96 13.30
CA GLU A 135 -12.60 15.37 13.65
C GLU A 135 -13.49 14.22 14.14
N CYS A 136 -13.32 13.02 13.57
CA CYS A 136 -14.29 11.92 13.71
C CYS A 136 -13.73 10.65 14.36
N LYS A 137 -12.45 10.59 14.70
CA LYS A 137 -11.84 9.37 15.22
C LYS A 137 -12.49 8.92 16.53
N LYS A 138 -12.80 7.63 16.61
CA LYS A 138 -13.22 6.98 17.85
C LYS A 138 -12.04 6.83 18.82
N PRO A 139 -12.30 6.66 20.12
CA PRO A 139 -11.26 6.39 21.10
C PRO A 139 -10.37 5.22 20.68
N ASP A 140 -9.07 5.36 20.89
CA ASP A 140 -8.11 4.31 20.51
C ASP A 140 -8.31 3.04 21.35
N TRP A 141 -8.22 1.89 20.70
CA TRP A 141 -8.21 0.60 21.37
C TRP A 141 -6.89 0.41 22.11
N VAL A 142 -6.99 -0.06 23.35
CA VAL A 142 -5.81 -0.41 24.12
C VAL A 142 -5.35 -1.80 23.69
N VAL A 143 -4.11 -1.89 23.20
CA VAL A 143 -3.46 -3.15 22.86
C VAL A 143 -2.38 -3.41 23.89
N GLU A 144 -2.48 -4.55 24.58
CA GLU A 144 -1.45 -4.97 25.52
C GLU A 144 -0.20 -5.41 24.75
N LYS A 145 0.89 -4.67 24.95
CA LYS A 145 2.20 -5.05 24.40
C LYS A 145 2.90 -5.98 25.38
N LYS A 146 3.25 -7.18 24.93
CA LYS A 146 4.18 -8.04 25.65
C LYS A 146 5.57 -7.46 25.48
N ASP A 147 6.22 -7.14 26.58
CA ASP A 147 7.62 -6.70 26.55
C ASP A 147 8.52 -7.91 26.26
N LEU A 148 9.01 -8.00 25.05
CA LEU A 148 9.96 -9.01 24.59
C LEU A 148 11.37 -8.43 24.41
N SER A 149 11.63 -7.22 24.91
CA SER A 149 12.89 -6.50 24.71
C SER A 149 14.10 -7.28 25.24
N GLU A 150 13.99 -7.95 26.36
CA GLU A 150 15.09 -8.79 26.88
C GLU A 150 15.46 -9.95 25.96
N VAL A 151 14.45 -10.63 25.41
CA VAL A 151 14.66 -11.76 24.48
C VAL A 151 15.22 -11.25 23.16
N LYS A 152 14.68 -10.16 22.65
CA LYS A 152 15.14 -9.52 21.42
C LYS A 152 16.58 -9.06 21.53
N ASN A 153 16.96 -8.39 22.61
CA ASN A 153 18.32 -7.92 22.85
C ASN A 153 19.32 -9.09 22.98
N LYS A 154 18.92 -10.19 23.62
CA LYS A 154 19.77 -11.40 23.68
C LYS A 154 20.01 -11.99 22.30
N LEU A 155 18.95 -12.15 21.50
CA LEU A 155 19.06 -12.67 20.14
C LEU A 155 19.88 -11.77 19.23
N GLU A 156 19.69 -10.45 19.31
CA GLU A 156 20.49 -9.50 18.55
C GLU A 156 21.97 -9.56 18.92
N ASN A 157 22.30 -9.61 20.22
CA ASN A 157 23.68 -9.70 20.66
C ASN A 157 24.38 -11.02 20.30
N GLU A 158 23.65 -12.12 20.26
CA GLU A 158 24.22 -13.44 19.97
C GLU A 158 24.29 -13.76 18.48
N PHE A 159 23.29 -13.33 17.68
CA PHE A 159 23.08 -13.82 16.32
C PHE A 159 23.04 -12.75 15.23
N ALA A 160 23.05 -11.44 15.56
CA ALA A 160 22.87 -10.40 14.55
C ALA A 160 23.91 -10.45 13.42
N GLU A 161 25.18 -10.66 13.77
CA GLU A 161 26.29 -10.73 12.81
C GLU A 161 26.14 -11.95 11.87
N GLU A 162 25.77 -13.10 12.42
CA GLU A 162 25.59 -14.32 11.62
C GLU A 162 24.36 -14.22 10.72
N LEU A 163 23.24 -13.67 11.21
CA LEU A 163 22.03 -13.46 10.44
C LEU A 163 22.27 -12.48 9.29
N LYS A 164 22.99 -11.38 9.56
CA LYS A 164 23.34 -10.40 8.54
C LYS A 164 24.17 -11.03 7.42
N LYS A 165 25.22 -11.78 7.77
CA LYS A 165 26.07 -12.45 6.81
C LYS A 165 25.28 -13.44 5.94
N ARG A 166 24.43 -14.26 6.54
CA ARG A 166 23.61 -15.24 5.79
C ARG A 166 22.55 -14.58 4.92
N SER A 167 21.96 -13.46 5.36
CA SER A 167 21.02 -12.68 4.57
C SER A 167 21.67 -12.10 3.32
N GLU A 168 22.91 -11.63 3.43
CA GLU A 168 23.68 -11.11 2.29
C GLU A 168 24.11 -12.23 1.31
N GLU A 169 24.46 -13.42 1.81
CA GLU A 169 24.83 -14.57 0.98
C GLU A 169 23.63 -15.13 0.19
N HIS A 170 22.43 -15.15 0.75
CA HIS A 170 21.22 -15.69 0.09
C HIS A 170 20.55 -14.75 -0.90
N THR A 171 20.81 -13.45 -0.88
CA THR A 171 20.27 -12.52 -1.88
C THR A 171 20.74 -12.84 -3.31
N SER A 172 21.87 -13.50 -3.47
CA SER A 172 22.39 -13.93 -4.78
C SER A 172 21.79 -15.25 -5.29
N GLU A 173 21.33 -16.14 -4.41
CA GLU A 173 20.78 -17.45 -4.79
C GLU A 173 19.28 -17.43 -5.08
N LEU A 174 18.52 -16.53 -4.46
CA LEU A 174 17.08 -16.36 -4.72
C LEU A 174 16.77 -15.75 -6.09
N GLN A 175 17.75 -15.27 -6.83
CA GLN A 175 17.61 -14.79 -8.21
C GLN A 175 17.72 -15.88 -9.28
N SER A 176 17.89 -17.13 -8.91
CA SER A 176 17.82 -18.22 -9.89
C SER A 176 16.37 -18.45 -10.30
N PRO A 177 16.03 -18.31 -11.60
CA PRO A 177 14.68 -18.56 -12.05
C PRO A 177 14.35 -20.03 -11.85
N MET A 178 13.40 -20.33 -11.00
CA MET A 178 12.76 -21.64 -10.99
C MET A 178 11.92 -21.76 -12.27
N TYR A 179 12.32 -22.68 -13.11
CA TYR A 179 11.57 -23.10 -14.31
C TYR A 179 10.30 -23.84 -13.94
#